data_94220661949fd8b68f2d8f5727934cd3
#
_entry.id   94220661949fd8b68f2d8f5727934cd3
#
_cell.length_a   1.000
_cell.length_b   1.000
_cell.length_c   1.000
_cell.angle_alpha   90.00
_cell.angle_beta   90.00
_cell.angle_gamma   90.00
#
_symmetry.space_group_name_H-M   'P 1'
#
loop_
_entity.id
_entity.type
_entity.pdbx_description
1 polymer ?
#
loop_
_entity_poly.entity_id
_entity_poly.type
_entity_poly.pdbx_seq_one_letter_code
_entity_poly.pdbx_strand_id
1 'polypeptide(L)'
;MTTHPASSWSEILQHQTRDAIEQMPVTPDGRIHFKHPTLGYAYATLDDLFNDCLILHAKTGSEEYRFEGIEALLQAGWAVD
;
A
#
# COMPACT_ATOMS: atom_id res chain seq x y z
N MET A 1 -13.84 23.56 -5.86
CA MET A 1 -13.13 22.64 -5.00
C MET A 1 -13.20 21.21 -5.51
N THR A 2 -12.11 20.56 -5.55
CA THR A 2 -12.08 19.22 -6.08
C THR A 2 -12.19 18.19 -4.97
N THR A 3 -13.01 17.20 -5.20
CA THR A 3 -13.17 16.11 -4.26
C THR A 3 -12.34 14.93 -4.75
N HIS A 4 -11.68 14.27 -3.82
CA HIS A 4 -10.94 13.08 -4.13
C HIS A 4 -11.75 11.87 -3.74
N PRO A 5 -12.42 11.27 -4.70
CA PRO A 5 -13.35 10.21 -4.37
C PRO A 5 -12.69 8.95 -3.87
N ALA A 6 -11.42 8.77 -4.19
CA ALA A 6 -10.80 7.48 -3.99
C ALA A 6 -9.79 7.45 -2.86
N SER A 7 -9.11 8.55 -2.57
CA SER A 7 -8.04 8.52 -1.57
C SER A 7 -8.09 9.79 -0.71
N SER A 8 -7.85 9.63 0.58
CA SER A 8 -7.75 10.74 1.51
C SER A 8 -6.30 11.22 1.67
N TRP A 9 -5.34 10.61 1.00
CA TRP A 9 -3.94 10.96 1.11
C TRP A 9 -3.54 12.01 0.06
N SER A 10 -2.53 12.81 0.40
CA SER A 10 -2.02 13.83 -0.52
C SER A 10 -1.40 13.18 -1.75
N GLU A 11 -1.28 13.98 -2.81
CA GLU A 11 -0.61 13.52 -4.03
C GLU A 11 0.84 13.14 -3.78
N ILE A 12 1.52 13.89 -2.91
CA ILE A 12 2.91 13.59 -2.58
C ILE A 12 3.02 12.21 -1.96
N LEU A 13 2.14 11.89 -1.02
CA LEU A 13 2.15 10.59 -0.38
C LEU A 13 1.76 9.49 -1.34
N GLN A 14 0.86 9.76 -2.26
CA GLN A 14 0.50 8.79 -3.30
C GLN A 14 1.70 8.49 -4.20
N HIS A 15 2.47 9.51 -4.57
CA HIS A 15 3.71 9.31 -5.33
C HIS A 15 4.72 8.50 -4.55
N GLN A 16 4.89 8.78 -3.27
CA GLN A 16 5.81 8.03 -2.41
C GLN A 16 5.40 6.58 -2.31
N THR A 17 4.09 6.33 -2.25
CA THR A 17 3.56 4.97 -2.20
C THR A 17 3.89 4.22 -3.49
N ARG A 18 3.66 4.87 -4.63
CA ARG A 18 3.95 4.29 -5.93
C ARG A 18 5.44 3.97 -6.05
N ASP A 19 6.28 4.93 -5.66
CA ASP A 19 7.73 4.73 -5.72
C ASP A 19 8.17 3.57 -4.84
N ALA A 20 7.62 3.45 -3.64
CA ALA A 20 7.99 2.39 -2.72
C ALA A 20 7.66 1.02 -3.31
N ILE A 21 6.52 0.91 -3.97
CA ILE A 21 6.12 -0.37 -4.57
C ILE A 21 6.95 -0.65 -5.82
N GLU A 22 7.16 0.35 -6.67
CA GLU A 22 7.87 0.14 -7.94
C GLU A 22 9.36 -0.11 -7.74
N GLN A 23 9.97 0.55 -6.79
CA GLN A 23 11.40 0.43 -6.58
C GLN A 23 11.77 -0.76 -5.69
N MET A 24 10.83 -1.26 -4.92
CA MET A 24 11.03 -2.42 -4.04
C MET A 24 12.34 -2.29 -3.26
N PRO A 25 12.46 -1.29 -2.38
CA PRO A 25 13.69 -1.05 -1.64
C PRO A 25 13.99 -2.22 -0.69
N VAL A 26 15.28 -2.47 -0.49
CA VAL A 26 15.69 -3.47 0.49
C VAL A 26 15.38 -2.93 1.87
N THR A 27 14.57 -3.66 2.63
CA THR A 27 14.20 -3.27 3.99
C THR A 27 14.70 -4.33 4.96
N PRO A 28 14.94 -3.96 6.23
CA PRO A 28 15.46 -4.92 7.21
C PRO A 28 14.55 -6.14 7.44
N ASP A 29 13.24 -5.95 7.32
CA ASP A 29 12.29 -7.03 7.57
C ASP A 29 11.70 -7.63 6.29
N GLY A 30 12.14 -7.17 5.12
CA GLY A 30 11.62 -7.67 3.84
C GLY A 30 10.19 -7.27 3.58
N ARG A 31 9.73 -6.17 4.16
CA ARG A 31 8.35 -5.72 4.07
C ARG A 31 8.27 -4.24 3.76
N ILE A 32 7.20 -3.85 3.05
CA ILE A 32 6.83 -2.45 2.90
C ILE A 32 5.57 -2.23 3.72
N HIS A 33 5.59 -1.20 4.54
CA HIS A 33 4.50 -0.94 5.49
C HIS A 33 3.55 0.12 4.94
N PHE A 34 2.27 -0.06 5.21
CA PHE A 34 1.19 0.79 4.70
C PHE A 34 0.26 1.20 5.81
N LYS A 35 -0.45 2.30 5.58
CA LYS A 35 -1.45 2.82 6.52
C LYS A 35 -2.74 3.13 5.78
N HIS A 36 -3.83 3.12 6.53
CA HIS A 36 -5.16 3.42 6.01
C HIS A 36 -5.90 4.25 7.06
N PRO A 37 -6.70 5.25 6.66
CA PRO A 37 -7.36 6.12 7.62
C PRO A 37 -8.34 5.42 8.54
N THR A 38 -8.92 4.32 8.12
CA THR A 38 -9.90 3.60 8.93
C THR A 38 -9.54 2.15 9.20
N LEU A 39 -8.81 1.50 8.28
CA LEU A 39 -8.51 0.08 8.42
C LEU A 39 -7.24 -0.21 9.22
N GLY A 40 -6.45 0.82 9.50
CA GLY A 40 -5.25 0.68 10.33
C GLY A 40 -4.00 0.47 9.51
N TYR A 41 -3.22 -0.53 9.87
CA TYR A 41 -1.90 -0.75 9.29
C TYR A 41 -1.79 -2.13 8.68
N ALA A 42 -1.00 -2.21 7.61
CA ALA A 42 -0.76 -3.46 6.91
C ALA A 42 0.65 -3.46 6.35
N TYR A 43 1.06 -4.61 5.79
CA TYR A 43 2.36 -4.71 5.14
C TYR A 43 2.26 -5.59 3.91
N ALA A 44 3.14 -5.34 2.95
CA ALA A 44 3.34 -6.22 1.81
C ALA A 44 4.74 -6.82 1.92
N THR A 45 4.88 -8.08 1.54
CA THR A 45 6.20 -8.71 1.51
C THR A 45 6.87 -8.45 0.17
N LEU A 46 8.18 -8.32 0.19
CA LEU A 46 8.93 -8.15 -1.05
C LEU A 46 8.82 -9.38 -1.92
N ASP A 47 8.73 -10.57 -1.31
CA ASP A 47 8.53 -11.80 -2.07
C ASP A 47 7.28 -11.76 -2.91
N ASP A 48 6.17 -11.32 -2.33
CA ASP A 48 4.92 -11.19 -3.09
C ASP A 48 5.06 -10.19 -4.23
N LEU A 49 5.70 -9.06 -3.96
CA LEU A 49 5.89 -8.04 -4.98
C LEU A 49 6.77 -8.52 -6.12
N PHE A 50 7.81 -9.30 -5.83
CA PHE A 50 8.64 -9.91 -6.86
C PHE A 50 7.86 -10.86 -7.74
N ASN A 51 6.77 -11.43 -7.22
CA ASN A 51 5.91 -12.33 -7.97
C ASN A 51 4.68 -11.62 -8.54
N ASP A 52 4.72 -10.30 -8.62
CA ASP A 52 3.62 -9.46 -9.13
C ASP A 52 2.33 -9.62 -8.34
N CYS A 53 2.45 -9.93 -7.07
CA CYS A 53 1.30 -10.07 -6.17
C CYS A 53 1.25 -8.87 -5.24
N LEU A 54 0.25 -8.02 -5.41
CA LEU A 54 0.06 -6.86 -4.55
C LEU A 54 -0.96 -7.22 -3.48
N ILE A 55 -0.46 -7.78 -2.38
CA ILE A 55 -1.26 -8.26 -1.27
C ILE A 55 -0.81 -7.55 -0.01
N LEU A 56 -1.75 -6.89 0.67
CA LEU A 56 -1.49 -6.28 1.97
C LEU A 56 -2.02 -7.18 3.06
N HIS A 57 -1.17 -7.44 4.05
CA HIS A 57 -1.53 -8.26 5.21
C HIS A 57 -1.77 -7.33 6.38
N ALA A 58 -2.94 -7.40 6.99
CA ALA A 58 -3.25 -6.59 8.17
C ALA A 58 -2.27 -6.92 9.30
N LYS A 59 -1.77 -5.89 9.99
CA LYS A 59 -0.86 -6.11 11.11
C LYS A 59 -1.56 -6.70 12.31
N THR A 60 -2.86 -6.47 12.42
CA THR A 60 -3.68 -7.10 13.46
C THR A 60 -4.77 -7.90 12.78
N GLY A 61 -5.03 -9.08 13.29
CA GLY A 61 -6.01 -9.96 12.68
C GLY A 61 -5.40 -10.74 11.53
N SER A 62 -6.26 -11.28 10.68
CA SER A 62 -5.82 -12.15 9.60
C SER A 62 -6.31 -11.70 8.22
N GLU A 63 -6.78 -10.45 8.12
CA GLU A 63 -7.28 -9.95 6.85
C GLU A 63 -6.16 -9.76 5.85
N GLU A 64 -6.48 -10.02 4.58
CA GLU A 64 -5.61 -9.73 3.46
C GLU A 64 -6.36 -8.89 2.45
N TYR A 65 -5.68 -7.95 1.84
CA TYR A 65 -6.26 -7.07 0.84
C TYR A 65 -5.47 -7.24 -0.46
N ARG A 66 -6.13 -7.73 -1.50
CA ARG A 66 -5.49 -7.99 -2.79
C ARG A 66 -5.88 -6.92 -3.79
N PHE A 67 -4.91 -6.45 -4.55
CA PHE A 67 -5.13 -5.40 -5.53
C PHE A 67 -4.55 -5.81 -6.87
N GLU A 68 -5.23 -5.38 -7.95
CA GLU A 68 -4.78 -5.68 -9.31
C GLU A 68 -3.59 -4.80 -9.70
N GLY A 69 -3.39 -3.69 -9.03
CA GLY A 69 -2.29 -2.80 -9.31
C GLY A 69 -2.23 -1.66 -8.30
N ILE A 70 -1.23 -0.81 -8.48
CA ILE A 70 -0.97 0.30 -7.57
C ILE A 70 -2.16 1.25 -7.51
N GLU A 71 -2.79 1.52 -8.66
CA GLU A 71 -3.93 2.44 -8.69
C GLU A 71 -5.08 1.93 -7.83
N ALA A 72 -5.36 0.63 -7.89
CA ALA A 72 -6.41 0.05 -7.08
C ALA A 72 -6.09 0.17 -5.59
N LEU A 73 -4.83 -0.03 -5.22
CA LEU A 73 -4.38 0.12 -3.83
C LEU A 73 -4.56 1.56 -3.35
N LEU A 74 -4.17 2.54 -4.17
CA LEU A 74 -4.31 3.95 -3.82
C LEU A 74 -5.76 4.34 -3.70
N GLN A 75 -6.60 3.88 -4.64
CA GLN A 75 -8.02 4.19 -4.62
C GLN A 75 -8.73 3.57 -3.43
N ALA A 76 -8.22 2.46 -2.92
CA ALA A 76 -8.78 1.84 -1.72
C ALA A 76 -8.39 2.58 -0.44
N GLY A 77 -7.49 3.56 -0.52
CA GLY A 77 -7.13 4.40 0.61
C GLY A 77 -5.83 4.05 1.29
N TRP A 78 -5.03 3.17 0.71
CA TRP A 78 -3.75 2.77 1.28
C TRP A 78 -2.62 3.70 0.83
N ALA A 79 -1.68 3.93 1.74
CA ALA A 79 -0.50 4.71 1.45
C ALA A 79 0.68 4.14 2.23
N VAL A 80 1.89 4.41 1.75
CA VAL A 80 3.09 3.97 2.45
C VAL A 80 3.18 4.68 3.81
N ASP A 81 3.58 3.92 4.80
CA ASP A 81 3.70 4.43 6.16
C ASP A 81 5.12 4.92 6.44
#